data_27b676e3ebf743e27b4fe6b42b181ce0
#
_entry.id   27b676e3ebf743e27b4fe6b42b181ce0
#
_cell.length_a   1.000
_cell.length_b   1.000
_cell.length_c   1.000
_cell.angle_alpha   90.00
_cell.angle_beta   90.00
_cell.angle_gamma   90.00
#
_symmetry.space_group_name_H-M   'P 1'
#
loop_
_entity.id
_entity.type
_entity.pdbx_description
1 polymer ?
#
loop_
_entity_poly.entity_id
_entity_poly.type
_entity_poly.pdbx_seq_one_letter_code
_entity_poly.pdbx_strand_id
1 'polypeptide(L)'
;SEMCIRDSTNPMLAENKITLASLYKILFEEEPLTLSDQCMQKLEESFHFLKTFSNDKIIYGINTGFGPMAQYRIEDESLSQLQYNIIRSHATGAGQPLPELYVKAAMIARLYTFLQGKSGVHKELALLITEFINRGITPYVPEHGSVGASGDLVQLAHIALTLIGEGEVFYQGKKRDTASVLAENGLQPFKMHIREGLSVTNGTSVMTGIGIVNLIYARQLMHWAVGASVMMNEIAASYDDFMSEPLNEAKRHEGQQEIARMMRQWVEGSQCVRKRENELYNGKHEEKIFTHKVQPYYSLRCIPQILGPVYDELLNAEKVLINEINSACDNPIVDPDTQNVYHGGNFHGDYVSFEMDKLKIAVTKLAMLAERQINYLFHDRINGILPPFVTVSYTHLRA
;
A
#
# COMPACT_ATOMS: atom_id res chain seq x y z
N SER A 1 3.68 -21.09 -9.40
CA SER A 1 2.64 -22.00 -9.90
C SER A 1 1.27 -21.55 -9.46
N GLU A 2 0.36 -21.54 -10.42
CA GLU A 2 -1.08 -21.27 -10.35
C GLU A 2 -1.49 -19.80 -10.13
N MET A 3 -1.28 -19.04 -11.19
CA MET A 3 -2.21 -17.97 -11.53
C MET A 3 -3.43 -18.66 -12.16
N CYS A 4 -4.27 -19.27 -11.33
CA CYS A 4 -5.61 -19.71 -11.76
C CYS A 4 -6.46 -18.46 -11.91
N ILE A 5 -6.75 -18.11 -13.17
CA ILE A 5 -7.88 -17.28 -13.54
C ILE A 5 -9.11 -18.06 -13.08
N ARG A 6 -9.66 -17.71 -11.93
CA ARG A 6 -11.00 -18.11 -11.54
C ARG A 6 -11.95 -17.02 -11.99
N ASP A 7 -12.78 -17.33 -12.94
CA ASP A 7 -14.06 -16.65 -13.16
C ASP A 7 -14.89 -16.72 -11.86
N SER A 8 -14.65 -15.84 -10.91
CA SER A 8 -15.55 -15.67 -9.78
C SER A 8 -16.38 -14.42 -10.03
N THR A 9 -17.55 -14.61 -10.58
CA THR A 9 -18.59 -13.58 -10.77
C THR A 9 -19.22 -13.10 -9.45
N ASN A 10 -18.78 -13.62 -8.31
CA ASN A 10 -19.28 -13.22 -7.01
C ASN A 10 -18.44 -12.07 -6.44
N PRO A 11 -19.06 -10.92 -6.09
CA PRO A 11 -18.37 -9.78 -5.50
C PRO A 11 -17.73 -10.18 -4.15
N MET A 12 -16.58 -9.58 -3.85
CA MET A 12 -15.92 -9.77 -2.56
C MET A 12 -16.79 -9.17 -1.45
N LEU A 13 -17.18 -10.01 -0.48
CA LEU A 13 -17.92 -9.56 0.68
C LEU A 13 -16.99 -8.78 1.62
N ALA A 14 -17.21 -7.48 1.76
CA ALA A 14 -16.47 -6.65 2.68
C ALA A 14 -16.96 -6.90 4.11
N GLU A 15 -16.07 -7.42 4.92
CA GLU A 15 -16.21 -7.53 6.37
C GLU A 15 -15.47 -6.37 7.05
N ASN A 16 -15.43 -6.35 8.38
CA ASN A 16 -14.72 -5.31 9.12
C ASN A 16 -13.18 -5.42 9.10
N LYS A 17 -12.65 -6.39 8.37
CA LYS A 17 -11.20 -6.58 8.17
C LYS A 17 -10.88 -6.92 6.73
N ILE A 18 -9.77 -6.37 6.24
CA ILE A 18 -9.25 -6.63 4.92
C ILE A 18 -7.78 -7.07 5.01
N THR A 19 -7.37 -7.94 4.09
CA THR A 19 -5.99 -8.43 3.96
C THR A 19 -5.30 -7.82 2.74
N LEU A 20 -3.96 -7.92 2.66
CA LEU A 20 -3.22 -7.48 1.48
C LEU A 20 -3.64 -8.25 0.22
N ALA A 21 -3.94 -9.54 0.34
CA ALA A 21 -4.41 -10.37 -0.77
C ALA A 21 -5.78 -9.88 -1.31
N SER A 22 -6.70 -9.53 -0.41
CA SER A 22 -8.00 -8.96 -0.79
C SER A 22 -7.84 -7.58 -1.45
N LEU A 23 -6.94 -6.75 -0.92
CA LEU A 23 -6.61 -5.45 -1.51
C LEU A 23 -6.04 -5.60 -2.93
N TYR A 24 -5.16 -6.57 -3.13
CA TYR A 24 -4.61 -6.86 -4.46
C TYR A 24 -5.71 -7.18 -5.48
N LYS A 25 -6.66 -8.03 -5.11
CA LYS A 25 -7.78 -8.40 -5.98
C LYS A 25 -8.66 -7.20 -6.35
N ILE A 26 -9.01 -6.35 -5.37
CA ILE A 26 -9.85 -5.17 -5.64
C ILE A 26 -9.10 -4.13 -6.48
N LEU A 27 -7.81 -3.92 -6.20
CA LEU A 27 -7.02 -2.86 -6.83
C LEU A 27 -6.52 -3.24 -8.23
N PHE A 28 -6.08 -4.48 -8.44
CA PHE A 28 -5.39 -4.92 -9.65
C PHE A 28 -6.19 -5.93 -10.49
N GLU A 29 -7.12 -6.67 -9.88
CA GLU A 29 -8.00 -7.63 -10.58
C GLU A 29 -9.44 -7.11 -10.71
N GLU A 30 -9.70 -5.88 -10.23
CA GLU A 30 -10.98 -5.18 -10.30
C GLU A 30 -12.15 -5.97 -9.70
N GLU A 31 -11.88 -6.84 -8.70
CA GLU A 31 -12.92 -7.60 -8.02
C GLU A 31 -13.87 -6.63 -7.28
N PRO A 32 -15.19 -6.68 -7.58
CA PRO A 32 -16.14 -5.74 -6.98
C PRO A 32 -16.39 -6.04 -5.51
N LEU A 33 -16.70 -4.98 -4.74
CA LEU A 33 -17.01 -5.03 -3.31
C LEU A 33 -18.51 -5.08 -3.05
N THR A 34 -18.94 -5.86 -2.06
CA THR A 34 -20.29 -5.79 -1.48
C THR A 34 -20.16 -5.73 0.03
N LEU A 35 -20.92 -4.85 0.70
CA LEU A 35 -20.89 -4.72 2.14
C LEU A 35 -21.71 -5.85 2.79
N SER A 36 -21.17 -6.47 3.85
CA SER A 36 -21.87 -7.49 4.62
C SER A 36 -22.99 -6.87 5.46
N ASP A 37 -24.04 -7.63 5.73
CA ASP A 37 -25.14 -7.20 6.61
C ASP A 37 -24.62 -6.81 8.00
N GLN A 38 -23.61 -7.52 8.51
CA GLN A 38 -22.97 -7.20 9.78
C GLN A 38 -22.31 -5.83 9.77
N CYS A 39 -21.62 -5.46 8.70
CA CYS A 39 -21.02 -4.12 8.55
C CYS A 39 -22.12 -3.06 8.47
N MET A 40 -23.16 -3.31 7.71
CA MET A 40 -24.30 -2.39 7.59
C MET A 40 -24.97 -2.15 8.93
N GLN A 41 -25.17 -3.20 9.72
CA GLN A 41 -25.73 -3.10 11.08
C GLN A 41 -24.84 -2.28 12.01
N LYS A 42 -23.52 -2.52 12.03
CA LYS A 42 -22.56 -1.73 12.83
C LYS A 42 -22.58 -0.24 12.50
N LEU A 43 -22.67 0.09 11.21
CA LEU A 43 -22.80 1.49 10.77
C LEU A 43 -24.06 2.14 11.32
N GLU A 44 -25.18 1.46 11.19
CA GLU A 44 -26.49 1.95 11.71
C GLU A 44 -26.48 2.13 13.24
N GLU A 45 -25.95 1.14 13.96
CA GLU A 45 -25.82 1.21 15.42
C GLU A 45 -24.96 2.39 15.87
N SER A 46 -23.81 2.60 15.23
CA SER A 46 -22.91 3.70 15.54
C SER A 46 -23.55 5.08 15.23
N PHE A 47 -24.21 5.18 14.09
CA PHE A 47 -24.90 6.40 13.70
C PHE A 47 -26.06 6.75 14.66
N HIS A 48 -26.93 5.79 14.97
CA HIS A 48 -28.05 5.98 15.90
C HIS A 48 -27.58 6.30 17.32
N PHE A 49 -26.52 5.60 17.78
CA PHE A 49 -25.91 5.89 19.07
C PHE A 49 -25.42 7.34 19.11
N LEU A 50 -24.67 7.79 18.12
CA LEU A 50 -24.13 9.16 18.08
C LEU A 50 -25.26 10.19 18.10
N LYS A 51 -26.30 9.99 17.27
CA LYS A 51 -27.44 10.88 17.17
C LYS A 51 -28.16 11.05 18.50
N THR A 52 -28.30 9.98 19.26
CA THR A 52 -28.93 10.01 20.60
C THR A 52 -27.98 10.58 21.66
N PHE A 53 -26.72 10.16 21.61
CA PHE A 53 -25.72 10.56 22.61
C PHE A 53 -25.38 12.04 22.56
N SER A 54 -25.44 12.66 21.37
CA SER A 54 -25.08 14.07 21.16
C SER A 54 -26.10 15.07 21.71
N ASN A 55 -27.31 14.59 22.06
CA ASN A 55 -28.32 15.45 22.68
C ASN A 55 -27.78 15.98 24.01
N ASP A 56 -27.89 17.29 24.21
CA ASP A 56 -27.49 18.01 25.43
C ASP A 56 -26.02 17.85 25.84
N LYS A 57 -25.13 17.37 24.95
CA LYS A 57 -23.69 17.23 25.19
C LYS A 57 -22.89 18.12 24.26
N ILE A 58 -21.71 18.55 24.70
CA ILE A 58 -20.74 19.26 23.84
C ILE A 58 -19.73 18.25 23.34
N ILE A 59 -19.70 18.03 22.02
CA ILE A 59 -18.81 17.08 21.38
C ILE A 59 -18.10 17.78 20.21
N TYR A 60 -16.76 17.66 20.19
CA TYR A 60 -15.92 18.25 19.14
C TYR A 60 -16.38 17.79 17.74
N GLY A 61 -16.50 18.73 16.84
CA GLY A 61 -16.84 18.48 15.44
C GLY A 61 -18.27 18.01 15.19
N ILE A 62 -19.12 17.98 16.24
CA ILE A 62 -20.54 17.72 16.15
C ILE A 62 -21.32 19.01 16.35
N ASN A 63 -21.20 19.61 17.51
CA ASN A 63 -21.86 20.87 17.87
C ASN A 63 -20.89 21.97 18.33
N THR A 64 -19.61 21.83 17.95
CA THR A 64 -18.57 22.85 18.10
C THR A 64 -17.94 23.17 16.75
N GLY A 65 -17.20 24.27 16.65
CA GLY A 65 -16.31 24.52 15.54
C GLY A 65 -15.12 23.54 15.53
N PHE A 66 -14.23 23.70 14.55
CA PHE A 66 -13.05 22.85 14.34
C PHE A 66 -11.76 23.59 14.68
N GLY A 67 -10.71 22.84 15.05
CA GLY A 67 -9.38 23.36 15.35
C GLY A 67 -9.43 24.49 16.37
N PRO A 68 -8.90 25.70 16.10
CA PRO A 68 -8.91 26.83 17.01
C PRO A 68 -10.34 27.31 17.40
N MET A 69 -11.35 26.95 16.63
CA MET A 69 -12.75 27.29 16.88
C MET A 69 -13.49 26.21 17.70
N ALA A 70 -12.80 25.18 18.20
CA ALA A 70 -13.41 24.07 18.94
C ALA A 70 -14.16 24.49 20.21
N GLN A 71 -13.85 25.64 20.78
CA GLN A 71 -14.51 26.20 21.96
C GLN A 71 -15.81 26.96 21.65
N TYR A 72 -16.13 27.18 20.37
CA TYR A 72 -17.36 27.87 20.00
C TYR A 72 -18.45 26.85 19.72
N ARG A 73 -19.58 26.97 20.45
CA ARG A 73 -20.78 26.18 20.20
C ARG A 73 -21.43 26.64 18.88
N ILE A 74 -21.87 25.68 18.09
CA ILE A 74 -22.59 25.93 16.83
C ILE A 74 -24.09 25.71 17.11
N GLU A 75 -24.92 26.61 16.60
CA GLU A 75 -26.37 26.49 16.69
C GLU A 75 -26.88 25.32 15.83
N ASP A 76 -27.93 24.65 16.30
CA ASP A 76 -28.44 23.40 15.70
C ASP A 76 -28.83 23.59 14.22
N GLU A 77 -29.34 24.75 13.84
CA GLU A 77 -29.72 25.12 12.47
C GLU A 77 -28.49 25.15 11.51
N SER A 78 -27.28 25.38 12.03
CA SER A 78 -26.05 25.51 11.28
C SER A 78 -25.19 24.23 11.24
N LEU A 79 -25.54 23.19 11.98
CA LEU A 79 -24.73 21.97 12.12
C LEU A 79 -24.51 21.24 10.80
N SER A 80 -25.55 21.10 9.98
CA SER A 80 -25.43 20.47 8.67
C SER A 80 -24.56 21.30 7.73
N GLN A 81 -24.75 22.63 7.70
CA GLN A 81 -23.95 23.53 6.87
C GLN A 81 -22.48 23.50 7.26
N LEU A 82 -22.16 23.34 8.54
CA LEU A 82 -20.79 23.19 9.04
C LEU A 82 -20.07 22.00 8.40
N GLN A 83 -20.77 20.87 8.18
CA GLN A 83 -20.19 19.68 7.55
C GLN A 83 -19.84 19.92 6.06
N TYR A 84 -20.66 20.65 5.33
CA TYR A 84 -20.31 21.08 3.97
C TYR A 84 -19.16 22.08 3.95
N ASN A 85 -19.16 23.00 4.90
CA ASN A 85 -18.12 24.04 4.99
C ASN A 85 -16.73 23.45 5.27
N ILE A 86 -16.60 22.43 6.13
CA ILE A 86 -15.30 21.79 6.36
C ILE A 86 -14.76 21.13 5.09
N ILE A 87 -15.61 20.45 4.33
CA ILE A 87 -15.24 19.83 3.05
C ILE A 87 -14.73 20.90 2.07
N ARG A 88 -15.54 21.92 1.81
CA ARG A 88 -15.24 22.96 0.82
C ARG A 88 -14.00 23.79 1.20
N SER A 89 -13.84 24.12 2.48
CA SER A 89 -12.72 24.92 2.96
C SER A 89 -11.38 24.17 2.96
N HIS A 90 -11.41 22.83 3.04
CA HIS A 90 -10.22 22.01 3.04
C HIS A 90 -9.87 21.42 1.65
N ALA A 91 -10.78 21.48 0.67
CA ALA A 91 -10.51 21.03 -0.70
C ALA A 91 -9.65 22.08 -1.46
N THR A 92 -8.46 22.35 -0.96
CA THR A 92 -7.52 23.40 -1.42
C THR A 92 -6.19 22.83 -1.89
N GLY A 93 -6.17 21.56 -2.31
CA GLY A 93 -4.98 20.88 -2.79
C GLY A 93 -4.40 21.50 -4.06
N ALA A 94 -3.11 21.27 -4.28
CA ALA A 94 -2.36 21.79 -5.41
C ALA A 94 -1.47 20.68 -6.04
N GLY A 95 -0.92 20.96 -7.21
CA GLY A 95 -0.05 20.04 -7.96
C GLY A 95 -0.82 19.18 -8.95
N GLN A 96 -0.17 18.11 -9.39
CA GLN A 96 -0.76 17.16 -10.32
C GLN A 96 -1.76 16.24 -9.58
N PRO A 97 -2.71 15.62 -10.29
CA PRO A 97 -3.58 14.65 -9.66
C PRO A 97 -2.78 13.41 -9.23
N LEU A 98 -3.15 12.86 -8.08
CA LEU A 98 -2.69 11.51 -7.70
C LEU A 98 -3.15 10.49 -8.75
N PRO A 99 -2.35 9.46 -9.04
CA PRO A 99 -2.78 8.34 -9.87
C PRO A 99 -4.08 7.73 -9.36
N GLU A 100 -4.98 7.36 -10.26
CA GLU A 100 -6.32 6.83 -9.92
C GLU A 100 -6.25 5.61 -8.99
N LEU A 101 -5.24 4.75 -9.17
CA LEU A 101 -5.03 3.59 -8.31
C LEU A 101 -4.79 3.97 -6.84
N TYR A 102 -4.04 5.05 -6.58
CA TYR A 102 -3.82 5.55 -5.22
C TYR A 102 -5.09 6.12 -4.60
N VAL A 103 -5.87 6.83 -5.39
CA VAL A 103 -7.17 7.38 -4.91
C VAL A 103 -8.17 6.25 -4.65
N LYS A 104 -8.23 5.23 -5.51
CA LYS A 104 -9.04 4.02 -5.28
C LYS A 104 -8.63 3.34 -3.97
N ALA A 105 -7.34 3.16 -3.73
CA ALA A 105 -6.83 2.59 -2.48
C ALA A 105 -7.18 3.45 -1.25
N ALA A 106 -7.12 4.78 -1.38
CA ALA A 106 -7.54 5.72 -0.34
C ALA A 106 -9.04 5.62 -0.02
N MET A 107 -9.88 5.50 -1.04
CA MET A 107 -11.33 5.28 -0.85
C MET A 107 -11.60 3.95 -0.13
N ILE A 108 -10.88 2.88 -0.47
CA ILE A 108 -11.00 1.60 0.23
C ILE A 108 -10.58 1.77 1.69
N ALA A 109 -9.46 2.44 1.97
CA ALA A 109 -9.00 2.68 3.33
C ALA A 109 -10.03 3.51 4.14
N ARG A 110 -10.65 4.54 3.53
CA ARG A 110 -11.70 5.32 4.18
C ARG A 110 -12.96 4.49 4.44
N LEU A 111 -13.36 3.65 3.49
CA LEU A 111 -14.46 2.72 3.66
C LEU A 111 -14.22 1.80 4.86
N TYR A 112 -13.05 1.16 4.94
CA TYR A 112 -12.73 0.25 6.04
C TYR A 112 -12.63 0.94 7.41
N THR A 113 -12.24 2.22 7.48
CA THR A 113 -12.39 3.02 8.70
C THR A 113 -13.86 3.07 9.15
N PHE A 114 -14.80 3.31 8.24
CA PHE A 114 -16.22 3.36 8.56
C PHE A 114 -16.78 2.00 8.97
N LEU A 115 -16.36 0.92 8.30
CA LEU A 115 -16.79 -0.45 8.61
C LEU A 115 -16.37 -0.93 10.00
N GLN A 116 -15.44 -0.21 10.68
CA GLN A 116 -15.19 -0.47 12.11
C GLN A 116 -16.38 -0.11 13.01
N GLY A 117 -17.35 0.68 12.52
CA GLY A 117 -18.52 1.11 13.30
C GLY A 117 -18.20 2.09 14.42
N LYS A 118 -17.10 2.84 14.31
CA LYS A 118 -16.62 3.79 15.33
C LYS A 118 -16.62 5.25 14.87
N SER A 119 -17.14 5.53 13.67
CA SER A 119 -17.15 6.87 13.07
C SER A 119 -18.49 7.62 13.18
N GLY A 120 -19.56 6.94 13.51
CA GLY A 120 -20.90 7.54 13.63
C GLY A 120 -21.46 8.05 12.29
N VAL A 121 -21.14 7.42 11.18
CA VAL A 121 -21.60 7.79 9.83
C VAL A 121 -22.78 6.95 9.39
N HIS A 122 -23.63 7.53 8.54
CA HIS A 122 -24.78 6.84 7.97
C HIS A 122 -24.33 5.81 6.91
N LYS A 123 -25.00 4.65 6.87
CA LYS A 123 -24.65 3.56 5.95
C LYS A 123 -24.62 3.95 4.48
N GLU A 124 -25.48 4.90 4.05
CA GLU A 124 -25.52 5.36 2.66
C GLU A 124 -24.21 6.01 2.20
N LEU A 125 -23.44 6.61 3.12
CA LEU A 125 -22.11 7.14 2.81
C LEU A 125 -21.14 6.01 2.43
N ALA A 126 -21.13 4.91 3.21
CA ALA A 126 -20.32 3.74 2.89
C ALA A 126 -20.76 3.06 1.59
N LEU A 127 -22.06 2.96 1.34
CA LEU A 127 -22.61 2.44 0.09
C LEU A 127 -22.20 3.30 -1.11
N LEU A 128 -22.26 4.63 -1.02
CA LEU A 128 -21.84 5.51 -2.11
C LEU A 128 -20.34 5.36 -2.42
N ILE A 129 -19.49 5.28 -1.39
CA ILE A 129 -18.05 5.02 -1.60
C ILE A 129 -17.84 3.67 -2.29
N THR A 130 -18.58 2.65 -1.90
CA THR A 130 -18.53 1.33 -2.54
C THR A 130 -18.93 1.39 -4.03
N GLU A 131 -19.98 2.15 -4.36
CA GLU A 131 -20.38 2.39 -5.75
C GLU A 131 -19.29 3.12 -6.56
N PHE A 132 -18.63 4.13 -5.97
CA PHE A 132 -17.50 4.82 -6.62
C PHE A 132 -16.37 3.84 -6.95
N ILE A 133 -15.99 2.97 -5.98
CA ILE A 133 -14.95 1.96 -6.16
C ILE A 133 -15.33 0.97 -7.27
N ASN A 134 -16.54 0.43 -7.22
CA ASN A 134 -17.00 -0.62 -8.14
C ASN A 134 -17.22 -0.12 -9.57
N ARG A 135 -17.61 1.14 -9.74
CA ARG A 135 -17.86 1.75 -11.07
C ARG A 135 -16.65 2.49 -11.64
N GLY A 136 -15.52 2.49 -10.94
CA GLY A 136 -14.31 3.20 -11.37
C GLY A 136 -14.52 4.72 -11.45
N ILE A 137 -15.36 5.29 -10.55
CA ILE A 137 -15.50 6.74 -10.40
C ILE A 137 -14.42 7.20 -9.43
N THR A 138 -13.38 7.83 -9.94
CA THR A 138 -12.21 8.20 -9.13
C THR A 138 -12.15 9.71 -8.92
N PRO A 139 -12.25 10.20 -7.68
CA PRO A 139 -12.13 11.64 -7.37
C PRO A 139 -10.83 12.25 -7.91
N TYR A 140 -10.90 13.48 -8.41
CA TYR A 140 -9.71 14.26 -8.73
C TYR A 140 -9.10 14.78 -7.42
N VAL A 141 -7.96 14.22 -7.03
CA VAL A 141 -7.26 14.53 -5.78
C VAL A 141 -5.87 15.07 -6.11
N PRO A 142 -5.56 16.34 -5.81
CA PRO A 142 -4.21 16.89 -5.98
C PRO A 142 -3.20 16.24 -5.04
N GLU A 143 -1.93 16.19 -5.48
CA GLU A 143 -0.86 15.51 -4.75
C GLU A 143 -0.39 16.24 -3.48
N HIS A 144 -0.55 17.59 -3.40
CA HIS A 144 -0.07 18.40 -2.30
C HIS A 144 -1.19 19.01 -1.48
N GLY A 145 -0.99 19.13 -0.16
CA GLY A 145 -1.91 19.83 0.74
C GLY A 145 -1.82 19.40 2.20
N SER A 146 -1.82 18.11 2.47
CA SER A 146 -1.75 17.58 3.84
C SER A 146 -0.32 17.35 4.29
N VAL A 147 -0.08 17.39 5.62
CA VAL A 147 1.22 17.18 6.25
C VAL A 147 1.21 16.03 7.27
N GLY A 148 0.12 15.28 7.36
CA GLY A 148 -0.01 14.10 8.21
C GLY A 148 -0.25 14.37 9.71
N ALA A 149 -0.12 15.62 10.19
CA ALA A 149 -0.31 15.95 11.60
C ALA A 149 -1.76 15.81 12.06
N SER A 150 -2.72 16.18 11.20
CA SER A 150 -4.16 15.96 11.38
C SER A 150 -4.70 14.95 10.33
N GLY A 151 -3.83 14.06 9.88
CA GLY A 151 -4.12 13.14 8.79
C GLY A 151 -4.09 13.81 7.42
N ASP A 152 -4.87 13.28 6.50
CA ASP A 152 -4.88 13.64 5.08
C ASP A 152 -6.01 14.61 4.74
N LEU A 153 -6.24 15.63 5.58
CA LEU A 153 -7.41 16.53 5.52
C LEU A 153 -7.71 17.04 4.11
N VAL A 154 -6.70 17.54 3.40
CA VAL A 154 -6.89 18.18 2.08
C VAL A 154 -7.27 17.14 1.03
N GLN A 155 -6.53 16.06 0.91
CA GLN A 155 -6.80 15.01 -0.06
C GLN A 155 -8.16 14.33 0.23
N LEU A 156 -8.48 14.05 1.49
CA LEU A 156 -9.78 13.51 1.89
C LEU A 156 -10.91 14.48 1.63
N ALA A 157 -10.68 15.80 1.76
CA ALA A 157 -11.68 16.80 1.43
C ALA A 157 -12.01 16.80 -0.08
N HIS A 158 -11.04 16.58 -0.96
CA HIS A 158 -11.29 16.39 -2.39
C HIS A 158 -12.12 15.14 -2.67
N ILE A 159 -11.86 14.02 -1.96
CA ILE A 159 -12.73 12.83 -2.04
C ILE A 159 -14.15 13.17 -1.55
N ALA A 160 -14.26 13.80 -0.37
CA ALA A 160 -15.56 14.18 0.20
C ALA A 160 -16.36 15.13 -0.70
N LEU A 161 -15.68 16.04 -1.41
CA LEU A 161 -16.30 16.98 -2.34
C LEU A 161 -17.06 16.24 -3.44
N THR A 162 -16.51 15.15 -3.96
CA THR A 162 -17.18 14.36 -4.99
C THR A 162 -18.38 13.56 -4.45
N LEU A 163 -18.30 13.12 -3.18
CA LEU A 163 -19.43 12.42 -2.55
C LEU A 163 -20.66 13.33 -2.36
N ILE A 164 -20.48 14.64 -2.22
CA ILE A 164 -21.57 15.61 -2.18
C ILE A 164 -21.97 16.14 -3.56
N GLY A 165 -21.41 15.56 -4.64
CA GLY A 165 -21.75 15.91 -6.03
C GLY A 165 -21.03 17.14 -6.57
N GLU A 166 -19.97 17.62 -5.90
CA GLU A 166 -19.17 18.77 -6.31
C GLU A 166 -17.79 18.33 -6.80
N GLY A 167 -17.02 19.24 -7.41
CA GLY A 167 -15.68 18.96 -7.93
C GLY A 167 -15.67 18.07 -9.17
N GLU A 168 -14.55 17.39 -9.39
CA GLU A 168 -14.28 16.62 -10.60
C GLU A 168 -13.87 15.19 -10.27
N VAL A 169 -14.14 14.28 -11.20
CA VAL A 169 -13.75 12.86 -11.13
C VAL A 169 -13.09 12.43 -12.44
N PHE A 170 -12.22 11.43 -12.37
CA PHE A 170 -11.86 10.61 -13.51
C PHE A 170 -12.90 9.50 -13.68
N TYR A 171 -13.46 9.41 -14.88
CA TYR A 171 -14.41 8.36 -15.23
C TYR A 171 -14.25 8.01 -16.71
N GLN A 172 -14.10 6.72 -17.02
CA GLN A 172 -13.84 6.21 -18.37
C GLN A 172 -12.66 6.92 -19.07
N GLY A 173 -11.56 7.10 -18.33
CA GLY A 173 -10.33 7.71 -18.81
C GLY A 173 -10.40 9.22 -19.08
N LYS A 174 -11.43 9.90 -18.60
CA LYS A 174 -11.62 11.35 -18.78
C LYS A 174 -11.91 12.04 -17.46
N LYS A 175 -11.37 13.24 -17.29
CA LYS A 175 -11.75 14.14 -16.21
C LYS A 175 -13.10 14.78 -16.52
N ARG A 176 -14.07 14.66 -15.61
CA ARG A 176 -15.46 15.07 -15.79
C ARG A 176 -16.01 15.70 -14.52
N ASP A 177 -17.05 16.51 -14.68
CA ASP A 177 -17.83 17.05 -13.58
C ASP A 177 -18.54 15.94 -12.80
N THR A 178 -18.44 15.99 -11.47
CA THR A 178 -18.95 14.95 -10.59
C THR A 178 -20.47 14.79 -10.70
N ALA A 179 -21.23 15.90 -10.67
CA ALA A 179 -22.69 15.83 -10.71
C ALA A 179 -23.19 15.15 -11.98
N SER A 180 -22.55 15.44 -13.13
CA SER A 180 -22.87 14.82 -14.42
C SER A 180 -22.61 13.30 -14.40
N VAL A 181 -21.50 12.86 -13.82
CA VAL A 181 -21.15 11.43 -13.73
C VAL A 181 -22.10 10.70 -12.79
N LEU A 182 -22.45 11.30 -11.64
CA LEU A 182 -23.43 10.72 -10.72
C LEU A 182 -24.79 10.53 -11.41
N ALA A 183 -25.29 11.55 -12.09
CA ALA A 183 -26.57 11.49 -12.80
C ALA A 183 -26.57 10.39 -13.88
N GLU A 184 -25.50 10.28 -14.67
CA GLU A 184 -25.33 9.24 -15.69
C GLU A 184 -25.38 7.83 -15.09
N ASN A 185 -24.84 7.66 -13.88
CA ASN A 185 -24.79 6.38 -13.18
C ASN A 185 -26.02 6.12 -12.28
N GLY A 186 -27.01 7.01 -12.27
CA GLY A 186 -28.19 6.90 -11.40
C GLY A 186 -27.88 7.03 -9.91
N LEU A 187 -26.74 7.63 -9.58
CA LEU A 187 -26.31 7.89 -8.20
C LEU A 187 -26.77 9.29 -7.78
N GLN A 188 -27.04 9.46 -6.48
CA GLN A 188 -27.37 10.75 -5.91
C GLN A 188 -26.24 11.28 -5.03
N PRO A 189 -25.96 12.60 -5.05
CA PRO A 189 -25.07 13.22 -4.09
C PRO A 189 -25.50 12.90 -2.66
N PHE A 190 -24.53 12.59 -1.80
CA PHE A 190 -24.80 12.30 -0.40
C PHE A 190 -25.18 13.58 0.35
N LYS A 191 -26.23 13.50 1.17
CA LYS A 191 -26.63 14.59 2.06
C LYS A 191 -25.97 14.40 3.42
N MET A 192 -25.07 15.31 3.77
CA MET A 192 -24.32 15.26 5.02
C MET A 192 -25.21 15.39 6.26
N HIS A 193 -25.09 14.45 7.15
CA HIS A 193 -25.61 14.52 8.51
C HIS A 193 -24.57 15.12 9.46
N ILE A 194 -24.88 15.15 10.76
CA ILE A 194 -23.96 15.63 11.78
C ILE A 194 -22.66 14.80 11.75
N ARG A 195 -21.51 15.46 11.89
CA ARG A 195 -20.16 14.88 11.93
C ARG A 195 -19.64 14.29 10.61
N GLU A 196 -20.45 13.96 9.63
CA GLU A 196 -20.01 13.21 8.46
C GLU A 196 -18.97 13.94 7.61
N GLY A 197 -19.06 15.25 7.47
CA GLY A 197 -18.03 16.05 6.83
C GLY A 197 -16.67 15.90 7.50
N LEU A 198 -16.63 15.96 8.84
CA LEU A 198 -15.42 15.71 9.60
C LEU A 198 -14.96 14.25 9.45
N SER A 199 -15.88 13.26 9.55
CA SER A 199 -15.52 11.85 9.45
C SER A 199 -14.91 11.48 8.10
N VAL A 200 -15.35 12.09 7.01
CA VAL A 200 -14.77 11.82 5.68
C VAL A 200 -13.40 12.48 5.53
N THR A 201 -13.19 13.66 6.12
CA THR A 201 -11.97 14.46 5.90
C THR A 201 -10.86 14.17 6.91
N ASN A 202 -11.17 13.61 8.09
CA ASN A 202 -10.19 13.40 9.16
C ASN A 202 -9.70 11.96 9.24
N GLY A 203 -8.42 11.74 9.03
CA GLY A 203 -7.79 10.42 9.14
C GLY A 203 -6.63 10.20 8.17
N THR A 204 -6.10 8.98 8.15
CA THR A 204 -4.85 8.57 7.48
C THR A 204 -5.07 7.76 6.20
N SER A 205 -6.27 7.81 5.63
CA SER A 205 -6.66 6.86 4.57
C SER A 205 -5.92 7.06 3.25
N VAL A 206 -5.52 8.30 2.91
CA VAL A 206 -4.79 8.55 1.65
C VAL A 206 -3.36 8.06 1.76
N MET A 207 -2.64 8.40 2.82
CA MET A 207 -1.28 7.91 3.04
C MET A 207 -1.25 6.38 3.17
N THR A 208 -2.26 5.78 3.81
CA THR A 208 -2.41 4.31 3.93
C THR A 208 -2.64 3.67 2.57
N GLY A 209 -3.53 4.22 1.75
CA GLY A 209 -3.79 3.73 0.40
C GLY A 209 -2.57 3.79 -0.50
N ILE A 210 -1.86 4.92 -0.51
CA ILE A 210 -0.58 5.09 -1.24
C ILE A 210 0.44 4.07 -0.74
N GLY A 211 0.58 3.92 0.58
CA GLY A 211 1.50 2.97 1.20
C GLY A 211 1.24 1.52 0.76
N ILE A 212 -0.02 1.09 0.73
CA ILE A 212 -0.43 -0.26 0.31
C ILE A 212 -0.04 -0.52 -1.16
N VAL A 213 -0.33 0.39 -2.06
CA VAL A 213 0.03 0.24 -3.47
C VAL A 213 1.55 0.16 -3.64
N ASN A 214 2.30 1.03 -2.94
CA ASN A 214 3.76 1.02 -2.98
C ASN A 214 4.34 -0.26 -2.35
N LEU A 215 3.75 -0.79 -1.30
CA LEU A 215 4.14 -2.09 -0.72
C LEU A 215 3.94 -3.23 -1.72
N ILE A 216 2.81 -3.26 -2.43
CA ILE A 216 2.54 -4.28 -3.45
C ILE A 216 3.61 -4.22 -4.55
N TYR A 217 3.93 -3.03 -5.06
CA TYR A 217 5.00 -2.87 -6.04
C TYR A 217 6.38 -3.26 -5.50
N ALA A 218 6.69 -2.89 -4.25
CA ALA A 218 7.96 -3.25 -3.62
C ALA A 218 8.11 -4.78 -3.47
N ARG A 219 7.02 -5.50 -3.18
CA ARG A 219 7.01 -6.97 -3.15
C ARG A 219 7.26 -7.58 -4.53
N GLN A 220 6.65 -7.04 -5.57
CA GLN A 220 6.91 -7.48 -6.95
C GLN A 220 8.37 -7.25 -7.33
N LEU A 221 8.93 -6.07 -7.02
CA LEU A 221 10.35 -5.77 -7.25
C LEU A 221 11.27 -6.71 -6.48
N MET A 222 10.94 -7.10 -5.25
CA MET A 222 11.69 -8.08 -4.48
C MET A 222 11.73 -9.44 -5.18
N HIS A 223 10.60 -9.95 -5.66
CA HIS A 223 10.56 -11.20 -6.40
C HIS A 223 11.42 -11.14 -7.66
N TRP A 224 11.35 -10.05 -8.41
CA TRP A 224 12.19 -9.85 -9.58
C TRP A 224 13.68 -9.76 -9.24
N ALA A 225 14.02 -9.10 -8.12
CA ALA A 225 15.41 -9.01 -7.66
C ALA A 225 15.99 -10.37 -7.30
N VAL A 226 15.22 -11.23 -6.63
CA VAL A 226 15.62 -12.61 -6.32
C VAL A 226 15.81 -13.40 -7.61
N GLY A 227 14.84 -13.33 -8.55
CA GLY A 227 14.93 -14.04 -9.82
C GLY A 227 16.11 -13.61 -10.68
N ALA A 228 16.31 -12.31 -10.84
CA ALA A 228 17.47 -11.76 -11.54
C ALA A 228 18.79 -12.19 -10.88
N SER A 229 18.82 -12.21 -9.55
CA SER A 229 20.00 -12.66 -8.79
C SER A 229 20.30 -14.15 -8.99
N VAL A 230 19.26 -14.98 -9.10
CA VAL A 230 19.42 -16.41 -9.44
C VAL A 230 19.98 -16.56 -10.84
N MET A 231 19.38 -15.89 -11.84
CA MET A 231 19.90 -15.91 -13.23
C MET A 231 21.35 -15.43 -13.31
N MET A 232 21.72 -14.40 -12.55
CA MET A 232 23.09 -13.90 -12.47
C MET A 232 24.06 -14.98 -11.96
N ASN A 233 23.65 -15.77 -10.97
CA ASN A 233 24.45 -16.85 -10.42
C ASN A 233 24.60 -18.02 -11.39
N GLU A 234 23.59 -18.32 -12.18
CA GLU A 234 23.66 -19.30 -13.28
C GLU A 234 24.62 -18.84 -14.38
N ILE A 235 24.48 -17.59 -14.84
CA ILE A 235 25.39 -17.00 -15.88
C ILE A 235 26.84 -17.00 -15.38
N ALA A 236 27.07 -16.67 -14.12
CA ALA A 236 28.40 -16.66 -13.50
C ALA A 236 28.94 -18.05 -13.14
N ALA A 237 28.16 -19.11 -13.35
CA ALA A 237 28.47 -20.46 -12.90
C ALA A 237 28.96 -20.48 -11.44
N SER A 238 28.24 -19.81 -10.55
CA SER A 238 28.59 -19.68 -9.14
C SER A 238 28.42 -21.00 -8.39
N TYR A 239 29.11 -21.16 -7.25
CA TYR A 239 28.84 -22.25 -6.32
C TYR A 239 27.53 -21.99 -5.55
N ASP A 240 26.82 -23.05 -5.17
CA ASP A 240 25.50 -22.99 -4.51
C ASP A 240 25.57 -22.88 -2.97
N ASP A 241 26.74 -23.04 -2.39
CA ASP A 241 26.94 -23.11 -0.94
C ASP A 241 26.44 -21.86 -0.18
N PHE A 242 26.50 -20.68 -0.77
CA PHE A 242 25.99 -19.45 -0.14
C PHE A 242 24.45 -19.41 -0.03
N MET A 243 23.74 -20.22 -0.80
CA MET A 243 22.28 -20.42 -0.68
C MET A 243 21.94 -21.56 0.29
N SER A 244 22.93 -22.34 0.76
CA SER A 244 22.70 -23.53 1.56
C SER A 244 21.97 -23.21 2.88
N GLU A 245 21.16 -24.14 3.34
CA GLU A 245 20.42 -24.02 4.58
C GLU A 245 21.34 -23.92 5.80
N PRO A 246 22.37 -24.80 5.98
CA PRO A 246 23.26 -24.69 7.15
C PRO A 246 23.99 -23.36 7.27
N LEU A 247 24.41 -22.75 6.14
CA LEU A 247 25.07 -21.45 6.16
C LEU A 247 24.12 -20.33 6.62
N ASN A 248 22.89 -20.35 6.11
CA ASN A 248 21.93 -19.28 6.39
C ASN A 248 21.25 -19.44 7.75
N GLU A 249 21.08 -20.65 8.26
CA GLU A 249 20.63 -20.92 9.63
C GLU A 249 21.64 -20.52 10.71
N ALA A 250 22.93 -20.58 10.39
CA ALA A 250 23.97 -20.12 11.31
C ALA A 250 23.86 -18.64 11.68
N LYS A 251 23.13 -17.87 10.86
CA LYS A 251 22.81 -16.46 11.11
C LYS A 251 21.28 -16.28 11.26
N ARG A 252 20.83 -15.93 12.46
CA ARG A 252 19.43 -16.02 12.91
C ARG A 252 18.51 -14.90 12.37
N HIS A 253 18.60 -14.56 11.10
CA HIS A 253 17.71 -13.59 10.46
C HIS A 253 16.73 -14.30 9.52
N GLU A 254 15.44 -14.21 9.82
CA GLU A 254 14.39 -14.93 9.09
C GLU A 254 14.34 -14.52 7.60
N GLY A 255 14.44 -13.23 7.30
CA GLY A 255 14.46 -12.77 5.92
C GLY A 255 15.65 -13.28 5.13
N GLN A 256 16.84 -13.38 5.74
CA GLN A 256 18.00 -13.99 5.07
C GLN A 256 17.74 -15.45 4.72
N GLN A 257 17.20 -16.22 5.67
CA GLN A 257 16.89 -17.64 5.48
C GLN A 257 15.82 -17.81 4.38
N GLU A 258 14.81 -16.95 4.38
CA GLU A 258 13.76 -17.00 3.38
C GLU A 258 14.26 -16.66 1.97
N ILE A 259 15.09 -15.63 1.81
CA ILE A 259 15.71 -15.32 0.51
C ILE A 259 16.57 -16.50 0.03
N ALA A 260 17.38 -17.09 0.90
CA ALA A 260 18.17 -18.26 0.56
C ALA A 260 17.29 -19.46 0.16
N ARG A 261 16.17 -19.68 0.85
CA ARG A 261 15.17 -20.70 0.52
C ARG A 261 14.55 -20.47 -0.87
N MET A 262 14.13 -19.25 -1.16
CA MET A 262 13.62 -18.89 -2.48
C MET A 262 14.64 -19.13 -3.59
N MET A 263 15.90 -18.74 -3.36
CA MET A 263 16.98 -18.97 -4.33
C MET A 263 17.21 -20.47 -4.57
N ARG A 264 17.24 -21.31 -3.53
CA ARG A 264 17.35 -22.77 -3.67
C ARG A 264 16.22 -23.37 -4.50
N GLN A 265 14.99 -22.93 -4.28
CA GLN A 265 13.83 -23.37 -5.07
C GLN A 265 13.96 -23.00 -6.55
N TRP A 266 14.49 -21.83 -6.85
CA TRP A 266 14.58 -21.34 -8.22
C TRP A 266 15.76 -21.93 -9.01
N VAL A 267 16.83 -22.39 -8.32
CA VAL A 267 17.95 -23.11 -8.96
C VAL A 267 17.74 -24.61 -9.01
N GLU A 268 16.63 -25.12 -8.50
CA GLU A 268 16.36 -26.56 -8.52
C GLU A 268 16.36 -27.09 -9.95
N GLY A 269 17.19 -28.14 -10.18
CA GLY A 269 17.38 -28.72 -11.53
C GLY A 269 18.35 -27.96 -12.44
N SER A 270 18.89 -26.81 -12.01
CA SER A 270 19.89 -26.06 -12.78
C SER A 270 21.17 -26.87 -13.01
N GLN A 271 21.67 -26.84 -14.25
CA GLN A 271 22.97 -27.40 -14.63
C GLN A 271 24.08 -26.32 -14.67
N CYS A 272 23.72 -25.07 -14.41
CA CYS A 272 24.63 -23.93 -14.51
C CYS A 272 25.31 -23.59 -13.18
N VAL A 273 24.68 -23.93 -12.06
CA VAL A 273 25.19 -23.68 -10.71
C VAL A 273 26.09 -24.85 -10.31
N ARG A 274 27.30 -24.55 -9.79
CA ARG A 274 28.33 -25.53 -9.48
C ARG A 274 28.28 -25.95 -8.02
N LYS A 275 28.83 -27.17 -7.74
CA LYS A 275 28.95 -27.72 -6.39
C LYS A 275 30.43 -27.88 -6.03
N ARG A 276 30.82 -27.37 -4.86
CA ARG A 276 32.21 -27.45 -4.39
C ARG A 276 32.67 -28.88 -4.20
N GLU A 277 31.79 -29.78 -3.80
CA GLU A 277 32.10 -31.20 -3.62
C GLU A 277 32.61 -31.82 -4.91
N ASN A 278 32.10 -31.40 -6.05
CA ASN A 278 32.46 -31.93 -7.37
C ASN A 278 33.76 -31.36 -7.92
N GLU A 279 34.16 -30.16 -7.49
CA GLU A 279 35.28 -29.43 -8.09
C GLU A 279 36.45 -29.16 -7.12
N LEU A 280 36.14 -28.81 -5.87
CA LEU A 280 37.17 -28.36 -4.92
C LEU A 280 37.40 -29.32 -3.76
N TYR A 281 36.44 -30.21 -3.47
CA TYR A 281 36.54 -31.16 -2.35
C TYR A 281 36.71 -32.60 -2.81
N ASN A 282 36.95 -32.84 -4.10
CA ASN A 282 36.99 -34.14 -4.72
C ASN A 282 38.40 -34.77 -4.77
N GLY A 283 39.39 -34.24 -4.03
CA GLY A 283 40.72 -34.77 -3.98
C GLY A 283 41.78 -33.72 -3.64
N LYS A 284 43.05 -34.08 -3.89
CA LYS A 284 44.19 -33.20 -3.66
C LYS A 284 44.44 -32.36 -4.91
N HIS A 285 44.44 -31.06 -4.77
CA HIS A 285 44.75 -30.09 -5.82
C HIS A 285 46.21 -29.67 -5.75
N GLU A 286 46.93 -29.78 -6.85
CA GLU A 286 48.36 -29.38 -6.96
C GLU A 286 48.53 -28.00 -7.60
N GLU A 287 47.44 -27.41 -8.16
CA GLU A 287 47.45 -26.11 -8.80
C GLU A 287 47.72 -25.00 -7.78
N LYS A 288 48.62 -24.08 -8.11
CA LYS A 288 48.90 -22.88 -7.31
C LYS A 288 47.89 -21.75 -7.59
N ILE A 289 47.31 -21.77 -8.77
CA ILE A 289 46.36 -20.76 -9.24
C ILE A 289 45.19 -21.50 -9.89
N PHE A 290 44.00 -21.32 -9.34
CA PHE A 290 42.75 -21.87 -9.89
C PHE A 290 42.27 -21.06 -11.07
N THR A 291 41.81 -21.73 -12.12
CA THR A 291 41.22 -21.13 -13.31
C THR A 291 39.90 -20.45 -13.01
N HIS A 292 39.14 -21.00 -12.07
CA HIS A 292 37.88 -20.45 -11.61
C HIS A 292 37.98 -19.82 -10.23
N LYS A 293 37.22 -18.76 -9.98
CA LYS A 293 37.21 -18.11 -8.67
C LYS A 293 36.67 -19.07 -7.62
N VAL A 294 37.44 -19.33 -6.59
CA VAL A 294 37.03 -20.15 -5.45
C VAL A 294 35.86 -19.53 -4.70
N GLN A 295 35.73 -18.23 -4.76
CA GLN A 295 34.67 -17.48 -4.09
C GLN A 295 34.09 -16.39 -5.02
N PRO A 296 32.74 -16.39 -5.30
CA PRO A 296 32.10 -15.37 -6.10
C PRO A 296 32.17 -13.97 -5.47
N TYR A 297 31.92 -12.94 -6.25
CA TYR A 297 31.82 -11.56 -5.76
C TYR A 297 30.65 -11.39 -4.78
N TYR A 298 30.72 -10.35 -3.95
CA TYR A 298 29.70 -10.05 -2.95
C TYR A 298 28.31 -9.87 -3.55
N SER A 299 28.20 -9.21 -4.72
CA SER A 299 26.94 -9.04 -5.44
C SER A 299 26.29 -10.34 -5.93
N LEU A 300 27.04 -11.45 -5.91
CA LEU A 300 26.55 -12.78 -6.25
C LEU A 300 26.30 -13.64 -4.99
N ARG A 301 27.24 -13.65 -4.04
CA ARG A 301 27.18 -14.57 -2.88
C ARG A 301 26.53 -13.98 -1.63
N CYS A 302 26.45 -12.64 -1.51
CA CYS A 302 25.84 -11.99 -0.35
C CYS A 302 24.36 -11.60 -0.57
N ILE A 303 23.71 -12.13 -1.60
CA ILE A 303 22.30 -11.83 -1.92
C ILE A 303 21.38 -12.10 -0.73
N PRO A 304 21.45 -13.25 -0.03
CA PRO A 304 20.60 -13.48 1.15
C PRO A 304 20.80 -12.43 2.25
N GLN A 305 22.05 -11.99 2.48
CA GLN A 305 22.38 -11.01 3.50
C GLN A 305 21.99 -9.57 3.09
N ILE A 306 21.87 -9.28 1.79
CA ILE A 306 21.49 -7.95 1.28
C ILE A 306 19.98 -7.85 1.16
N LEU A 307 19.30 -8.85 0.59
CA LEU A 307 17.87 -8.86 0.38
C LEU A 307 17.07 -9.29 1.62
N GLY A 308 17.67 -10.05 2.54
CA GLY A 308 17.02 -10.48 3.77
C GLY A 308 16.46 -9.31 4.59
N PRO A 309 17.25 -8.29 4.94
CA PRO A 309 16.73 -7.11 5.65
C PRO A 309 15.63 -6.34 4.88
N VAL A 310 15.68 -6.34 3.56
CA VAL A 310 14.62 -5.74 2.73
C VAL A 310 13.34 -6.56 2.83
N TYR A 311 13.45 -7.89 2.79
CA TYR A 311 12.31 -8.80 2.97
C TYR A 311 11.66 -8.62 4.34
N ASP A 312 12.44 -8.59 5.42
CA ASP A 312 11.94 -8.36 6.78
C ASP A 312 11.20 -7.01 6.89
N GLU A 313 11.73 -5.96 6.23
CA GLU A 313 11.09 -4.64 6.22
C GLU A 313 9.78 -4.64 5.42
N LEU A 314 9.68 -5.39 4.32
CA LEU A 314 8.42 -5.53 3.58
C LEU A 314 7.33 -6.21 4.43
N LEU A 315 7.69 -7.21 5.24
CA LEU A 315 6.76 -7.85 6.17
C LEU A 315 6.31 -6.89 7.28
N ASN A 316 7.22 -6.07 7.80
CA ASN A 316 6.91 -5.08 8.81
C ASN A 316 6.00 -3.98 8.25
N ALA A 317 6.29 -3.49 7.04
CA ALA A 317 5.45 -2.52 6.34
C ALA A 317 4.03 -3.06 6.10
N GLU A 318 3.90 -4.32 5.69
CA GLU A 318 2.59 -4.97 5.57
C GLU A 318 1.84 -4.95 6.88
N LYS A 319 2.48 -5.39 7.98
CA LYS A 319 1.85 -5.40 9.30
C LYS A 319 1.32 -4.04 9.71
N VAL A 320 2.13 -2.98 9.52
CA VAL A 320 1.73 -1.61 9.88
C VAL A 320 0.57 -1.13 9.01
N LEU A 321 0.67 -1.27 7.69
CA LEU A 321 -0.36 -0.80 6.76
C LEU A 321 -1.68 -1.57 6.89
N ILE A 322 -1.63 -2.89 7.13
CA ILE A 322 -2.84 -3.70 7.34
C ILE A 322 -3.48 -3.38 8.69
N ASN A 323 -2.71 -3.08 9.72
CA ASN A 323 -3.26 -2.58 10.97
C ASN A 323 -3.95 -1.22 10.76
N GLU A 324 -3.30 -0.32 10.05
CA GLU A 324 -3.83 1.03 9.82
C GLU A 324 -5.12 1.02 9.01
N ILE A 325 -5.19 0.28 7.89
CA ILE A 325 -6.41 0.20 7.09
C ILE A 325 -7.60 -0.43 7.83
N ASN A 326 -7.31 -1.31 8.79
CA ASN A 326 -8.32 -1.96 9.64
C ASN A 326 -8.60 -1.21 10.93
N SER A 327 -8.23 0.06 11.01
CA SER A 327 -8.40 0.91 12.20
C SER A 327 -9.44 2.00 11.97
N ALA A 328 -10.05 2.45 13.06
CA ALA A 328 -10.79 3.71 13.08
C ALA A 328 -9.78 4.87 13.31
N CYS A 329 -9.45 5.58 12.25
CA CYS A 329 -8.40 6.58 12.21
C CYS A 329 -8.92 8.03 12.12
N ASP A 330 -10.08 8.31 12.68
CA ASP A 330 -10.67 9.65 12.79
C ASP A 330 -10.80 10.14 14.24
N ASN A 331 -11.42 11.28 14.49
CA ASN A 331 -11.65 11.86 15.80
C ASN A 331 -12.90 12.76 15.79
N PRO A 332 -13.76 12.65 16.82
CA PRO A 332 -13.72 11.72 17.95
C PRO A 332 -14.11 10.28 17.55
N ILE A 333 -13.71 9.31 18.35
CA ILE A 333 -14.15 7.90 18.22
C ILE A 333 -15.52 7.76 18.88
N VAL A 334 -16.48 7.26 18.13
CA VAL A 334 -17.83 6.95 18.60
C VAL A 334 -17.90 5.47 19.00
N ASP A 335 -18.17 5.18 20.27
CA ASP A 335 -18.15 3.82 20.76
C ASP A 335 -19.49 3.39 21.35
N PRO A 336 -20.35 2.71 20.57
CA PRO A 336 -21.62 2.18 21.06
C PRO A 336 -21.46 1.12 22.16
N ASP A 337 -20.36 0.34 22.15
CA ASP A 337 -20.15 -0.74 23.11
C ASP A 337 -19.93 -0.20 24.54
N THR A 338 -19.16 0.87 24.67
CA THR A 338 -18.93 1.56 25.95
C THR A 338 -19.90 2.70 26.22
N GLN A 339 -20.86 2.94 25.32
CA GLN A 339 -21.83 4.03 25.40
C GLN A 339 -21.17 5.40 25.61
N ASN A 340 -20.09 5.67 24.86
CA ASN A 340 -19.29 6.90 25.01
C ASN A 340 -18.68 7.39 23.70
N VAL A 341 -18.17 8.60 23.74
CA VAL A 341 -17.42 9.24 22.63
C VAL A 341 -16.07 9.71 23.17
N TYR A 342 -15.00 9.27 22.51
CA TYR A 342 -13.63 9.51 22.97
C TYR A 342 -12.89 10.45 22.03
N HIS A 343 -12.25 11.47 22.60
CA HIS A 343 -11.44 12.43 21.85
C HIS A 343 -9.97 12.01 21.91
N GLY A 344 -9.30 11.93 20.78
CA GLY A 344 -7.93 11.47 20.69
C GLY A 344 -7.25 11.86 19.37
N GLY A 345 -6.15 11.20 19.05
CA GLY A 345 -5.29 11.51 17.92
C GLY A 345 -5.13 10.38 16.92
N ASN A 346 -6.12 9.49 16.74
CA ASN A 346 -6.03 8.36 15.81
C ASN A 346 -5.83 8.78 14.34
N PHE A 347 -6.06 10.06 14.04
CA PHE A 347 -5.80 10.67 12.74
C PHE A 347 -4.32 10.97 12.47
N HIS A 348 -3.44 10.81 13.46
CA HIS A 348 -2.03 11.17 13.32
C HIS A 348 -1.27 10.16 12.47
N GLY A 349 -0.53 10.65 11.47
CA GLY A 349 0.03 9.82 10.41
C GLY A 349 1.38 9.18 10.68
N ASP A 350 1.95 9.28 11.90
CA ASP A 350 3.32 8.86 12.19
C ASP A 350 3.58 7.37 11.93
N TYR A 351 2.62 6.49 12.21
CA TYR A 351 2.78 5.07 11.91
C TYR A 351 3.07 4.82 10.43
N VAL A 352 2.27 5.43 9.56
CA VAL A 352 2.41 5.24 8.12
C VAL A 352 3.62 5.99 7.57
N SER A 353 3.83 7.24 7.96
CA SER A 353 4.94 8.07 7.44
C SER A 353 6.30 7.47 7.80
N PHE A 354 6.48 7.07 9.05
CA PHE A 354 7.71 6.45 9.52
C PHE A 354 7.97 5.12 8.81
N GLU A 355 6.94 4.33 8.60
CA GLU A 355 7.04 3.05 7.89
C GLU A 355 7.39 3.24 6.41
N MET A 356 6.80 4.25 5.76
CA MET A 356 7.11 4.56 4.36
C MET A 356 8.53 5.10 4.18
N ASP A 357 9.10 5.80 5.14
CA ASP A 357 10.51 6.21 5.11
C ASP A 357 11.45 5.00 5.20
N LYS A 358 11.14 4.01 6.04
CA LYS A 358 11.87 2.74 6.08
C LYS A 358 11.75 1.97 4.76
N LEU A 359 10.55 1.92 4.18
CA LEU A 359 10.32 1.27 2.89
C LEU A 359 11.15 1.91 1.77
N LYS A 360 11.29 3.24 1.74
CA LYS A 360 12.18 3.94 0.78
C LYS A 360 13.64 3.47 0.92
N ILE A 361 14.12 3.33 2.15
CA ILE A 361 15.47 2.82 2.42
C ILE A 361 15.61 1.38 1.92
N ALA A 362 14.61 0.53 2.17
CA ALA A 362 14.60 -0.86 1.74
C ALA A 362 14.65 -0.99 0.21
N VAL A 363 13.80 -0.25 -0.51
CA VAL A 363 13.80 -0.22 -1.99
C VAL A 363 15.12 0.33 -2.54
N THR A 364 15.72 1.33 -1.90
CA THR A 364 17.05 1.84 -2.27
C THR A 364 18.12 0.74 -2.16
N LYS A 365 18.09 -0.06 -1.10
CA LYS A 365 19.02 -1.20 -0.93
C LYS A 365 18.87 -2.24 -2.03
N LEU A 366 17.63 -2.54 -2.44
CA LEU A 366 17.36 -3.42 -3.57
C LEU A 366 17.96 -2.87 -4.87
N ALA A 367 17.74 -1.60 -5.15
CA ALA A 367 18.30 -0.93 -6.33
C ALA A 367 19.84 -0.91 -6.33
N MET A 368 20.48 -0.73 -5.18
CA MET A 368 21.94 -0.79 -5.04
C MET A 368 22.50 -2.17 -5.40
N LEU A 369 21.84 -3.27 -5.01
CA LEU A 369 22.25 -4.62 -5.42
C LEU A 369 22.13 -4.79 -6.93
N ALA A 370 20.99 -4.40 -7.51
CA ALA A 370 20.77 -4.50 -8.95
C ALA A 370 21.83 -3.73 -9.74
N GLU A 371 22.19 -2.52 -9.30
CA GLU A 371 23.27 -1.72 -9.92
C GLU A 371 24.62 -2.45 -9.84
N ARG A 372 25.00 -3.06 -8.71
CA ARG A 372 26.23 -3.84 -8.58
C ARG A 372 26.22 -5.09 -9.47
N GLN A 373 25.10 -5.72 -9.66
CA GLN A 373 24.94 -6.88 -10.55
C GLN A 373 25.08 -6.46 -12.02
N ILE A 374 24.48 -5.35 -12.44
CA ILE A 374 24.67 -4.79 -13.79
C ILE A 374 26.14 -4.43 -14.02
N ASN A 375 26.78 -3.80 -13.04
CA ASN A 375 28.21 -3.47 -13.11
C ASN A 375 29.08 -4.73 -13.32
N TYR A 376 28.77 -5.82 -12.59
CA TYR A 376 29.45 -7.11 -12.79
C TYR A 376 29.32 -7.62 -14.23
N LEU A 377 28.14 -7.54 -14.84
CA LEU A 377 27.90 -8.00 -16.21
C LEU A 377 28.68 -7.15 -17.25
N PHE A 378 28.83 -5.86 -17.01
CA PHE A 378 29.49 -4.93 -17.95
C PHE A 378 31.02 -5.03 -17.97
N HIS A 379 31.61 -5.64 -16.92
CA HIS A 379 33.05 -5.75 -16.79
C HIS A 379 33.57 -7.12 -17.25
N ASP A 380 33.97 -7.25 -18.51
CA ASP A 380 34.56 -8.46 -19.12
C ASP A 380 35.74 -9.04 -18.33
N ARG A 381 36.65 -8.17 -17.86
CA ARG A 381 37.81 -8.59 -17.06
C ARG A 381 37.44 -9.12 -15.67
N ILE A 382 36.25 -8.78 -15.15
CA ILE A 382 35.74 -9.21 -13.85
C ILE A 382 34.93 -10.49 -13.99
N ASN A 383 33.97 -10.51 -14.90
CA ASN A 383 33.11 -11.68 -15.10
C ASN A 383 33.80 -12.78 -15.93
N GLY A 384 34.65 -12.43 -16.90
CA GLY A 384 35.36 -13.38 -17.75
C GLY A 384 34.46 -14.19 -18.69
N ILE A 385 33.20 -13.80 -18.84
CA ILE A 385 32.17 -14.56 -19.56
C ILE A 385 31.56 -13.74 -20.70
N LEU A 386 31.22 -12.47 -20.43
CA LEU A 386 30.54 -11.59 -21.35
C LEU A 386 31.49 -10.54 -21.93
N PRO A 387 31.25 -10.06 -23.17
CA PRO A 387 32.02 -8.98 -23.74
C PRO A 387 31.81 -7.66 -22.98
N PRO A 388 32.73 -6.67 -23.09
CA PRO A 388 32.60 -5.36 -22.44
C PRO A 388 31.24 -4.75 -22.72
N PHE A 389 30.57 -4.22 -21.69
CA PHE A 389 29.23 -3.60 -21.78
C PHE A 389 28.16 -4.51 -22.41
N VAL A 390 28.36 -5.83 -22.38
CA VAL A 390 27.47 -6.81 -23.04
C VAL A 390 27.27 -6.48 -24.52
N THR A 391 28.32 -5.97 -25.19
CA THR A 391 28.27 -5.55 -26.59
C THR A 391 28.03 -6.71 -27.54
N VAL A 392 27.14 -6.53 -28.51
CA VAL A 392 26.94 -7.46 -29.62
C VAL A 392 27.42 -6.73 -30.87
N SER A 393 28.48 -7.25 -31.53
CA SER A 393 29.21 -6.58 -32.59
C SER A 393 28.35 -6.10 -33.77
N TYR A 394 27.29 -6.83 -34.14
CA TYR A 394 26.37 -6.44 -35.19
C TYR A 394 25.38 -5.34 -34.80
N THR A 395 25.17 -5.11 -33.49
CA THR A 395 24.20 -4.12 -32.99
C THR A 395 24.85 -2.78 -32.68
N HIS A 396 26.12 -2.75 -32.25
CA HIS A 396 26.79 -1.57 -31.72
C HIS A 396 27.82 -0.96 -32.69
N LEU A 397 28.26 -1.69 -33.72
CA LEU A 397 29.20 -1.18 -34.73
C LEU A 397 28.52 -0.43 -35.90
N ARG A 398 27.20 -0.27 -35.88
CA ARG A 398 26.42 0.48 -36.87
C ARG A 398 25.73 1.73 -36.33
N ALA A 399 25.99 2.13 -35.10
CA ALA A 399 25.44 3.36 -34.51
C ALA A 399 26.41 4.51 -34.62
#